data_2d2cff9d11711614deda427fa432a61c
#
_entry.id   2d2cff9d11711614deda427fa432a61c
#
_cell.length_a   1.000
_cell.length_b   1.000
_cell.length_c   1.000
_cell.angle_alpha   90.00
_cell.angle_beta   90.00
_cell.angle_gamma   90.00
#
_symmetry.space_group_name_H-M   'P 1'
#
loop_
_entity.id
_entity.type
_entity.pdbx_description
1 polymer ?
#
loop_
_entity_poly.entity_id
_entity_poly.type
_entity_poly.pdbx_seq_one_letter_code
_entity_poly.pdbx_strand_id
1 'polypeptide(L)'
;MSFSGRKLFVSSMKRIIGLLLIVGMAGWNTQTIPENNMLMYSSTFRQIQEDIRDCVITPDSAARAWQENMRNIRATFHNGDTCRMGDSTYFVFPIKGYTPQKSIGGRGMGYRAEGFDLFDMDVRGSHPAHDLFVFDRNQDNVDDRTWKPIDVLAFTSGIVVAAEKDWKYDSDLRGGNWIWIYDPCLDGLFYYAHNNVVFVEPGQWVNAGDKISEMGRSGYNAFKKRSPTHLHLMFLKLNKDALPEPGDTYDWLMNSIVKQ
;
A
#
# COMPACT_ATOMS: atom_id res chain seq x y z
N MET A 1 54.36 68.56 15.11
CA MET A 1 55.55 68.17 14.33
C MET A 1 55.87 66.73 14.55
N SER A 2 55.99 66.02 13.49
CA SER A 2 56.77 64.80 13.20
C SER A 2 55.98 63.57 12.74
N PHE A 3 56.23 63.26 11.57
CA PHE A 3 56.04 62.23 10.59
C PHE A 3 55.92 60.77 11.12
N SER A 4 54.89 60.13 10.77
CA SER A 4 54.61 59.04 9.79
C SER A 4 55.75 58.02 9.52
N GLY A 5 55.46 56.78 9.79
CA GLY A 5 56.17 55.61 9.34
C GLY A 5 55.20 54.47 9.04
N ARG A 6 54.74 54.32 7.76
CA ARG A 6 54.00 53.13 7.30
C ARG A 6 54.97 51.99 7.06
N LYS A 7 54.77 50.84 7.71
CA LYS A 7 55.38 49.57 7.32
C LYS A 7 54.40 48.77 6.51
N LEU A 8 54.76 48.47 5.26
CA LEU A 8 54.10 47.49 4.41
C LEU A 8 54.38 46.08 4.95
N PHE A 9 53.26 45.35 5.22
CA PHE A 9 53.34 43.93 5.46
C PHE A 9 52.98 43.20 4.16
N VAL A 10 53.91 42.51 3.57
CA VAL A 10 53.75 41.60 2.44
C VAL A 10 53.26 40.27 3.05
N SER A 11 52.00 39.92 2.79
CA SER A 11 51.39 38.66 3.16
C SER A 11 51.62 37.63 2.08
N SER A 12 52.39 36.60 2.39
CA SER A 12 52.63 35.43 1.58
C SER A 12 51.40 34.54 1.50
N MET A 13 50.74 34.49 0.32
CA MET A 13 49.66 33.58 0.05
C MET A 13 50.17 32.15 -0.17
N LYS A 14 50.03 31.27 0.81
CA LYS A 14 50.18 29.82 0.65
C LYS A 14 48.94 29.27 -0.09
N ARG A 15 49.17 28.81 -1.33
CA ARG A 15 48.15 28.05 -2.07
C ARG A 15 47.98 26.67 -1.42
N ILE A 16 46.83 26.45 -0.82
CA ILE A 16 46.39 25.13 -0.39
C ILE A 16 45.70 24.51 -1.60
N ILE A 17 46.35 23.51 -2.20
CA ILE A 17 45.78 22.64 -3.23
C ILE A 17 44.85 21.67 -2.50
N GLY A 18 43.57 21.97 -2.51
CA GLY A 18 42.56 21.06 -2.03
C GLY A 18 42.34 19.91 -3.01
N LEU A 19 42.72 18.70 -2.60
CA LEU A 19 42.41 17.46 -3.31
C LEU A 19 40.90 17.21 -3.18
N LEU A 20 40.14 17.47 -4.25
CA LEU A 20 38.74 17.08 -4.34
C LEU A 20 38.69 15.55 -4.53
N LEU A 21 38.40 14.82 -3.47
CA LEU A 21 37.95 13.43 -3.55
C LEU A 21 36.56 13.42 -4.18
N ILE A 22 36.49 13.11 -5.48
CA ILE A 22 35.23 12.75 -6.15
C ILE A 22 34.86 11.35 -5.63
N VAL A 23 34.01 11.30 -4.60
CA VAL A 23 33.31 10.08 -4.23
C VAL A 23 32.30 9.82 -5.35
N GLY A 24 32.63 8.90 -6.24
CA GLY A 24 31.69 8.40 -7.24
C GLY A 24 30.49 7.77 -6.51
N MET A 25 29.41 8.49 -6.41
CA MET A 25 28.11 7.89 -6.12
C MET A 25 27.81 6.96 -7.29
N ALA A 26 27.92 5.64 -7.05
CA ALA A 26 27.33 4.65 -7.92
C ALA A 26 25.85 5.00 -8.03
N GLY A 27 25.47 5.60 -9.15
CA GLY A 27 24.08 5.92 -9.45
C GLY A 27 23.30 4.61 -9.47
N TRP A 28 22.46 4.43 -8.49
CA TRP A 28 21.39 3.45 -8.59
C TRP A 28 20.52 3.91 -9.74
N ASN A 29 20.55 3.14 -10.81
CA ASN A 29 19.70 3.37 -11.98
C ASN A 29 18.28 2.99 -11.59
N THR A 30 17.63 3.83 -10.80
CA THR A 30 16.17 3.76 -10.63
C THR A 30 15.60 4.16 -11.99
N GLN A 31 15.14 3.19 -12.77
CA GLN A 31 14.27 3.50 -13.90
C GLN A 31 13.08 4.26 -13.34
N THR A 32 13.13 5.58 -13.45
CA THR A 32 11.98 6.42 -13.16
C THR A 32 10.91 6.10 -14.19
N ILE A 33 9.87 5.39 -13.77
CA ILE A 33 8.63 5.30 -14.54
C ILE A 33 8.25 6.73 -14.86
N PRO A 34 7.89 7.09 -16.09
CA PRO A 34 7.33 8.39 -16.35
C PRO A 34 6.10 8.55 -15.44
N GLU A 35 6.21 9.41 -14.45
CA GLU A 35 5.20 9.64 -13.40
C GLU A 35 3.80 9.83 -13.99
N ASN A 36 3.71 10.47 -15.13
CA ASN A 36 2.48 10.68 -15.89
C ASN A 36 1.79 9.38 -16.33
N ASN A 37 2.53 8.32 -16.68
CA ASN A 37 1.93 7.07 -17.12
C ASN A 37 1.30 6.30 -15.95
N MET A 38 1.97 6.28 -14.78
CA MET A 38 1.44 5.58 -13.62
C MET A 38 0.18 6.26 -13.08
N LEU A 39 0.14 7.59 -13.06
CA LEU A 39 -1.05 8.34 -12.66
C LEU A 39 -2.24 8.08 -13.62
N MET A 40 -1.98 7.95 -14.92
CA MET A 40 -3.00 7.57 -15.90
C MET A 40 -3.55 6.16 -15.62
N TYR A 41 -2.69 5.17 -15.40
CA TYR A 41 -3.11 3.81 -15.08
C TYR A 41 -3.87 3.74 -13.75
N SER A 42 -3.47 4.52 -12.76
CA SER A 42 -4.15 4.63 -11.48
C SER A 42 -5.55 5.25 -11.63
N SER A 43 -5.68 6.30 -12.43
CA SER A 43 -6.97 6.90 -12.75
C SER A 43 -7.90 5.91 -13.47
N THR A 44 -7.37 5.18 -14.45
CA THR A 44 -8.10 4.12 -15.17
C THR A 44 -8.52 3.00 -14.22
N PHE A 45 -7.64 2.55 -13.32
CA PHE A 45 -7.95 1.54 -12.31
C PHE A 45 -9.13 1.97 -11.43
N ARG A 46 -9.09 3.21 -10.93
CA ARG A 46 -10.16 3.79 -10.12
C ARG A 46 -11.47 3.86 -10.89
N GLN A 47 -11.45 4.34 -12.13
CA GLN A 47 -12.65 4.43 -12.98
C GLN A 47 -13.28 3.06 -13.20
N ILE A 48 -12.50 2.01 -13.48
CA ILE A 48 -13.00 0.64 -13.62
C ILE A 48 -13.70 0.19 -12.33
N GLN A 49 -13.12 0.47 -11.16
CA GLN A 49 -13.74 0.12 -9.86
C GLN A 49 -15.06 0.85 -9.63
N GLU A 50 -15.14 2.11 -10.02
CA GLU A 50 -16.35 2.93 -9.93
C GLU A 50 -17.41 2.42 -10.90
N ASP A 51 -17.07 2.14 -12.15
CA ASP A 51 -17.98 1.62 -13.18
C ASP A 51 -18.56 0.24 -12.82
N ILE A 52 -17.76 -0.65 -12.20
CA ILE A 52 -18.22 -1.93 -11.65
C ILE A 52 -19.22 -1.70 -10.53
N ARG A 53 -18.85 -0.87 -9.56
CA ARG A 53 -19.70 -0.57 -8.38
C ARG A 53 -21.04 0.01 -8.77
N ASP A 54 -21.03 0.95 -9.72
CA ASP A 54 -22.22 1.70 -10.16
C ASP A 54 -23.01 0.96 -11.24
N CYS A 55 -22.58 -0.28 -11.58
CA CYS A 55 -23.19 -1.13 -12.62
C CYS A 55 -23.31 -0.43 -14.00
N VAL A 56 -22.35 0.45 -14.31
CA VAL A 56 -22.30 1.19 -15.59
C VAL A 56 -21.70 0.35 -16.69
N ILE A 57 -20.86 -0.63 -16.34
CA ILE A 57 -20.14 -1.52 -17.23
C ILE A 57 -20.55 -2.98 -16.97
N THR A 58 -20.65 -3.80 -18.03
CA THR A 58 -20.91 -5.24 -17.85
C THR A 58 -19.67 -5.96 -17.29
N PRO A 59 -19.84 -7.08 -16.56
CA PRO A 59 -18.71 -7.86 -16.01
C PRO A 59 -17.64 -8.19 -17.05
N ASP A 60 -18.03 -8.65 -18.24
CA ASP A 60 -17.11 -8.96 -19.33
C ASP A 60 -16.33 -7.74 -19.83
N SER A 61 -16.98 -6.58 -19.89
CA SER A 61 -16.33 -5.34 -20.33
C SER A 61 -15.40 -4.80 -19.25
N ALA A 62 -15.80 -4.92 -17.98
CA ALA A 62 -14.96 -4.59 -16.83
C ALA A 62 -13.69 -5.46 -16.80
N ALA A 63 -13.84 -6.77 -17.01
CA ALA A 63 -12.71 -7.71 -17.06
C ALA A 63 -11.73 -7.35 -18.19
N ARG A 64 -12.22 -6.98 -19.37
CA ARG A 64 -11.34 -6.53 -20.47
C ARG A 64 -10.61 -5.22 -20.16
N ALA A 65 -11.31 -4.22 -19.62
CA ALA A 65 -10.71 -2.94 -19.25
C ALA A 65 -9.66 -3.13 -18.13
N TRP A 66 -9.96 -3.94 -17.13
CA TRP A 66 -9.03 -4.34 -16.08
C TRP A 66 -7.78 -5.01 -16.66
N GLN A 67 -7.97 -6.03 -17.51
CA GLN A 67 -6.90 -6.80 -18.13
C GLN A 67 -5.94 -5.88 -18.90
N GLU A 68 -6.45 -4.98 -19.70
CA GLU A 68 -5.64 -4.01 -20.45
C GLU A 68 -4.84 -3.10 -19.49
N ASN A 69 -5.51 -2.53 -18.49
CA ASN A 69 -4.86 -1.64 -17.54
C ASN A 69 -3.78 -2.36 -16.71
N MET A 70 -4.07 -3.58 -16.22
CA MET A 70 -3.10 -4.35 -15.44
C MET A 70 -1.93 -4.87 -16.26
N ARG A 71 -2.11 -5.17 -17.56
CA ARG A 71 -0.99 -5.45 -18.48
C ARG A 71 -0.04 -4.25 -18.60
N ASN A 72 -0.57 -3.05 -18.67
CA ASN A 72 0.21 -1.83 -18.74
C ASN A 72 0.98 -1.58 -17.43
N ILE A 73 0.32 -1.75 -16.27
CA ILE A 73 0.97 -1.66 -14.95
C ILE A 73 2.07 -2.73 -14.83
N ARG A 74 1.77 -3.99 -15.14
CA ARG A 74 2.73 -5.10 -15.11
C ARG A 74 3.95 -4.80 -15.99
N ALA A 75 3.77 -4.29 -17.20
CA ALA A 75 4.85 -4.00 -18.14
C ALA A 75 5.82 -2.93 -17.63
N THR A 76 5.36 -1.99 -16.79
CA THR A 76 6.22 -0.96 -16.18
C THR A 76 7.19 -1.53 -15.14
N PHE A 77 6.91 -2.70 -14.57
CA PHE A 77 7.72 -3.31 -13.50
C PHE A 77 8.47 -4.57 -13.93
N HIS A 78 8.40 -4.96 -15.20
CA HIS A 78 8.85 -6.26 -15.69
C HIS A 78 10.39 -6.45 -15.74
N ASN A 79 11.18 -5.48 -15.34
CA ASN A 79 12.64 -5.56 -15.30
C ASN A 79 13.18 -6.07 -13.96
N GLY A 80 12.63 -7.14 -13.47
CA GLY A 80 13.11 -8.22 -12.57
C GLY A 80 14.10 -7.95 -11.42
N ASP A 81 14.76 -6.80 -11.35
CA ASP A 81 15.89 -6.57 -10.43
C ASP A 81 15.48 -6.15 -8.99
N THR A 82 14.19 -5.97 -8.72
CA THR A 82 13.69 -5.51 -7.41
C THR A 82 13.11 -6.61 -6.52
N CYS A 83 12.97 -7.83 -7.05
CA CYS A 83 12.30 -8.91 -6.35
C CYS A 83 13.23 -9.66 -5.39
N ARG A 84 13.05 -9.47 -4.09
CA ARG A 84 13.76 -10.17 -3.01
C ARG A 84 12.88 -11.17 -2.26
N MET A 85 12.11 -11.96 -2.98
CA MET A 85 11.15 -12.93 -2.39
C MET A 85 11.77 -13.99 -1.46
N GLY A 86 13.09 -14.12 -1.43
CA GLY A 86 13.79 -15.02 -0.50
C GLY A 86 14.24 -14.36 0.82
N ASP A 87 14.01 -13.06 0.97
CA ASP A 87 14.39 -12.33 2.17
C ASP A 87 13.32 -12.56 3.27
N SER A 88 13.76 -12.91 4.48
CA SER A 88 12.89 -13.04 5.64
C SER A 88 12.14 -11.74 5.98
N THR A 89 12.52 -10.60 5.40
CA THR A 89 11.91 -9.29 5.59
C THR A 89 10.83 -8.95 4.56
N TYR A 90 10.52 -9.87 3.64
CA TYR A 90 9.59 -9.61 2.54
C TYR A 90 8.17 -9.27 3.03
N PHE A 91 7.68 -10.01 4.03
CA PHE A 91 6.36 -9.78 4.61
C PHE A 91 6.47 -9.13 5.99
N VAL A 92 5.81 -7.98 6.16
CA VAL A 92 5.69 -7.29 7.45
C VAL A 92 4.23 -7.31 7.89
N PHE A 93 3.95 -7.80 9.10
CA PHE A 93 2.58 -7.86 9.61
C PHE A 93 1.93 -6.46 9.54
N PRO A 94 0.74 -6.33 8.92
CA PRO A 94 0.24 -5.02 8.51
C PRO A 94 -0.36 -4.19 9.65
N ILE A 95 -0.27 -4.63 10.91
CA ILE A 95 -0.74 -3.85 12.06
C ILE A 95 0.42 -3.71 13.07
N LYS A 96 0.91 -2.50 13.24
CA LYS A 96 2.00 -2.20 14.17
C LYS A 96 1.61 -2.50 15.62
N GLY A 97 2.50 -3.16 16.36
CA GLY A 97 2.27 -3.51 17.77
C GLY A 97 1.32 -4.68 18.02
N TYR A 98 0.91 -5.37 16.95
CA TYR A 98 0.05 -6.56 17.00
C TYR A 98 0.75 -7.79 16.43
N THR A 99 0.26 -8.97 16.77
CA THR A 99 0.77 -10.24 16.25
C THR A 99 -0.30 -10.99 15.46
N PRO A 100 0.08 -11.79 14.45
CA PRO A 100 -0.86 -12.57 13.66
C PRO A 100 -1.81 -13.42 14.52
N GLN A 101 -1.27 -14.11 15.52
CA GLN A 101 -2.01 -15.03 16.39
C GLN A 101 -3.13 -14.36 17.19
N LYS A 102 -3.00 -13.04 17.46
CA LYS A 102 -3.98 -12.27 18.24
C LYS A 102 -4.96 -11.48 17.38
N SER A 103 -4.60 -11.24 16.12
CA SER A 103 -5.37 -10.36 15.23
C SER A 103 -6.17 -11.13 14.19
N ILE A 104 -5.65 -12.23 13.63
CA ILE A 104 -6.37 -12.93 12.56
C ILE A 104 -7.62 -13.59 13.13
N GLY A 105 -8.78 -13.17 12.60
CA GLY A 105 -10.08 -13.69 12.98
C GLY A 105 -10.25 -15.17 12.66
N GLY A 106 -10.85 -15.93 13.59
CA GLY A 106 -11.22 -17.34 13.36
C GLY A 106 -10.07 -18.26 12.97
N ARG A 107 -8.81 -17.89 13.29
CA ARG A 107 -7.60 -18.65 12.87
C ARG A 107 -7.52 -18.84 11.35
N GLY A 108 -7.90 -17.82 10.59
CA GLY A 108 -7.91 -17.86 9.12
C GLY A 108 -9.17 -18.43 8.48
N MET A 109 -10.06 -19.09 9.23
CA MET A 109 -11.30 -19.68 8.69
C MET A 109 -12.31 -18.63 8.13
N GLY A 110 -12.04 -17.34 8.29
CA GLY A 110 -12.82 -16.27 7.69
C GLY A 110 -12.63 -16.14 6.17
N TYR A 111 -11.52 -16.65 5.63
CA TYR A 111 -11.25 -16.66 4.20
C TYR A 111 -12.20 -17.57 3.43
N ARG A 112 -12.86 -17.05 2.41
CA ARG A 112 -13.82 -17.77 1.55
C ARG A 112 -13.74 -17.21 0.14
N ALA A 113 -12.95 -17.85 -0.72
CA ALA A 113 -12.78 -17.41 -2.11
C ALA A 113 -13.86 -17.94 -3.06
N GLU A 114 -14.58 -19.00 -2.68
CA GLU A 114 -15.57 -19.62 -3.55
C GLU A 114 -16.65 -18.62 -3.99
N GLY A 115 -16.92 -18.60 -5.28
CA GLY A 115 -17.87 -17.68 -5.90
C GLY A 115 -17.43 -16.22 -5.94
N PHE A 116 -16.16 -15.90 -5.67
CA PHE A 116 -15.68 -14.53 -5.81
C PHE A 116 -15.58 -14.14 -7.29
N ASP A 117 -16.17 -13.00 -7.63
CA ASP A 117 -15.97 -12.30 -8.89
C ASP A 117 -15.79 -10.82 -8.61
N LEU A 118 -14.65 -10.26 -9.01
CA LEU A 118 -14.34 -8.84 -8.81
C LEU A 118 -15.21 -7.94 -9.70
N PHE A 119 -15.66 -8.46 -10.82
CA PHE A 119 -16.36 -7.71 -11.86
C PHE A 119 -17.88 -7.77 -11.75
N ASP A 120 -18.42 -8.71 -10.94
CA ASP A 120 -19.84 -8.90 -10.73
C ASP A 120 -20.27 -8.56 -9.30
N MET A 121 -20.87 -7.39 -9.12
CA MET A 121 -21.36 -6.93 -7.81
C MET A 121 -22.60 -7.68 -7.30
N ASP A 122 -23.26 -8.46 -8.14
CA ASP A 122 -24.40 -9.30 -7.76
C ASP A 122 -23.97 -10.62 -7.10
N VAL A 123 -22.75 -11.05 -7.32
CA VAL A 123 -22.16 -12.21 -6.65
C VAL A 123 -22.00 -11.92 -5.14
N ARG A 124 -22.51 -12.83 -4.31
CA ARG A 124 -22.56 -12.67 -2.86
C ARG A 124 -22.06 -13.92 -2.14
N GLY A 125 -21.57 -13.73 -0.90
CA GLY A 125 -21.18 -14.82 -0.01
C GLY A 125 -19.70 -15.12 0.04
N SER A 126 -18.90 -14.67 -0.93
CA SER A 126 -17.45 -14.75 -0.88
C SER A 126 -16.85 -13.73 0.09
N HIS A 127 -15.69 -14.05 0.64
CA HIS A 127 -14.87 -13.18 1.49
C HIS A 127 -13.41 -13.59 1.31
N PRO A 128 -12.76 -13.24 0.16
CA PRO A 128 -11.39 -13.66 -0.16
C PRO A 128 -10.35 -12.80 0.57
N ALA A 129 -10.54 -12.64 1.90
CA ALA A 129 -9.75 -11.75 2.73
C ALA A 129 -9.59 -12.30 4.14
N HIS A 130 -8.62 -11.76 4.86
CA HIS A 130 -8.52 -11.91 6.31
C HIS A 130 -8.89 -10.59 7.01
N ASP A 131 -9.81 -10.69 7.98
CA ASP A 131 -10.10 -9.60 8.90
C ASP A 131 -9.13 -9.68 10.07
N LEU A 132 -8.35 -8.61 10.25
CA LEU A 132 -7.32 -8.49 11.28
C LEU A 132 -7.83 -7.55 12.37
N PHE A 133 -8.22 -8.11 13.50
CA PHE A 133 -8.87 -7.39 14.60
C PHE A 133 -7.88 -6.73 15.53
N VAL A 134 -8.33 -5.64 16.17
CA VAL A 134 -7.58 -4.83 17.12
C VAL A 134 -8.35 -4.60 18.42
N PHE A 135 -7.70 -4.07 19.44
CA PHE A 135 -8.32 -3.71 20.71
C PHE A 135 -8.87 -2.27 20.66
N ASP A 136 -10.08 -2.13 20.19
CA ASP A 136 -10.85 -0.88 20.14
C ASP A 136 -12.31 -1.22 20.48
N ARG A 137 -12.61 -1.37 21.77
CA ARG A 137 -13.94 -1.80 22.26
C ARG A 137 -14.96 -0.68 22.24
N ASN A 138 -14.49 0.55 22.47
CA ASN A 138 -15.32 1.74 22.45
C ASN A 138 -15.56 2.24 21.01
N GLN A 139 -14.82 1.70 20.02
CA GLN A 139 -14.98 1.94 18.58
C GLN A 139 -14.70 3.39 18.18
N ASP A 140 -13.68 4.00 18.78
CA ASP A 140 -13.21 5.36 18.49
C ASP A 140 -12.00 5.44 17.56
N ASN A 141 -11.55 4.29 16.99
CA ASN A 141 -10.37 4.12 16.14
C ASN A 141 -9.03 4.29 16.89
N VAL A 142 -9.04 4.14 18.21
CA VAL A 142 -7.89 4.23 19.08
C VAL A 142 -7.67 2.90 19.80
N ASP A 143 -6.41 2.46 19.93
CA ASP A 143 -6.09 1.25 20.69
C ASP A 143 -6.36 1.46 22.19
N ASP A 144 -7.27 0.70 22.79
CA ASP A 144 -7.63 0.74 24.21
C ASP A 144 -6.44 0.52 25.18
N ARG A 145 -5.32 -0.05 24.69
CA ARG A 145 -4.14 -0.34 25.50
C ARG A 145 -3.12 0.79 25.48
N THR A 146 -3.02 1.50 24.36
CA THR A 146 -1.98 2.53 24.13
C THR A 146 -2.54 3.94 24.07
N TRP A 147 -3.85 4.09 23.89
CA TRP A 147 -4.55 5.36 23.70
C TRP A 147 -4.02 6.16 22.50
N LYS A 148 -3.61 5.43 21.44
CA LYS A 148 -3.07 6.02 20.20
C LYS A 148 -3.77 5.41 18.98
N PRO A 149 -3.87 6.16 17.86
CA PRO A 149 -4.22 5.58 16.57
C PRO A 149 -3.33 4.38 16.25
N ILE A 150 -3.88 3.41 15.54
CA ILE A 150 -3.20 2.16 15.20
C ILE A 150 -2.66 2.29 13.78
N ASP A 151 -1.33 2.21 13.62
CA ASP A 151 -0.68 2.29 12.32
C ASP A 151 -0.96 1.02 11.51
N VAL A 152 -1.43 1.20 10.28
CA VAL A 152 -1.49 0.17 9.24
C VAL A 152 -0.23 0.29 8.38
N LEU A 153 0.44 -0.83 8.20
CA LEU A 153 1.71 -0.93 7.48
C LEU A 153 1.53 -1.66 6.15
N ALA A 154 2.32 -1.32 5.15
CA ALA A 154 2.40 -2.08 3.91
C ALA A 154 2.90 -3.51 4.22
N PHE A 155 2.13 -4.52 3.80
CA PHE A 155 2.44 -5.94 4.04
C PHE A 155 3.65 -6.38 3.24
N THR A 156 3.74 -5.91 1.99
CA THR A 156 4.87 -6.07 1.07
C THR A 156 5.25 -4.72 0.45
N SER A 157 6.37 -4.67 -0.26
CA SER A 157 6.70 -3.51 -1.08
C SER A 157 5.90 -3.50 -2.38
N GLY A 158 5.55 -2.31 -2.87
CA GLY A 158 4.79 -2.19 -4.12
C GLY A 158 4.43 -0.76 -4.48
N ILE A 159 3.69 -0.62 -5.58
CA ILE A 159 3.18 0.66 -6.06
C ILE A 159 1.71 0.82 -5.68
N VAL A 160 1.34 1.97 -5.12
CA VAL A 160 -0.06 2.31 -4.86
C VAL A 160 -0.75 2.56 -6.19
N VAL A 161 -1.71 1.70 -6.54
CA VAL A 161 -2.46 1.82 -7.80
C VAL A 161 -3.75 2.61 -7.64
N ALA A 162 -4.37 2.60 -6.47
CA ALA A 162 -5.53 3.45 -6.18
C ALA A 162 -5.73 3.60 -4.67
N ALA A 163 -6.40 4.67 -4.25
CA ALA A 163 -6.79 4.90 -2.87
C ALA A 163 -8.11 5.69 -2.80
N GLU A 164 -8.90 5.41 -1.76
CA GLU A 164 -10.07 6.18 -1.35
C GLU A 164 -9.80 6.79 0.02
N LYS A 165 -10.09 8.10 0.18
CA LYS A 165 -9.78 8.86 1.40
C LYS A 165 -10.98 9.61 1.98
N ASP A 166 -12.02 9.78 1.17
CA ASP A 166 -13.12 10.72 1.42
C ASP A 166 -14.44 10.03 1.76
N TRP A 167 -14.38 8.77 2.26
CA TRP A 167 -15.58 8.05 2.66
C TRP A 167 -16.39 8.84 3.70
N LYS A 168 -17.71 8.85 3.55
CA LYS A 168 -18.67 9.50 4.45
C LYS A 168 -19.65 8.46 4.99
N TYR A 169 -20.25 8.75 6.15
CA TYR A 169 -21.21 7.85 6.85
C TYR A 169 -22.49 7.55 6.07
N ASP A 170 -22.86 8.38 5.12
CA ASP A 170 -24.00 8.21 4.22
C ASP A 170 -23.62 7.48 2.91
N SER A 171 -22.34 7.15 2.73
CA SER A 171 -21.85 6.40 1.58
C SER A 171 -22.16 4.90 1.70
N ASP A 172 -22.52 4.28 0.60
CA ASP A 172 -22.73 2.83 0.48
C ASP A 172 -21.45 2.06 0.16
N LEU A 173 -20.31 2.76 0.03
CA LEU A 173 -19.00 2.14 -0.20
C LEU A 173 -18.67 1.16 0.92
N ARG A 174 -18.60 -0.15 0.57
CA ARG A 174 -18.38 -1.23 1.55
C ARG A 174 -16.98 -1.17 2.16
N GLY A 175 -15.95 -0.89 1.36
CA GLY A 175 -14.56 -0.83 1.80
C GLY A 175 -14.22 0.43 2.61
N GLY A 176 -15.05 1.48 2.53
CA GLY A 176 -14.76 2.76 3.17
C GLY A 176 -13.57 3.46 2.55
N ASN A 177 -12.65 3.96 3.37
CA ASN A 177 -11.32 4.39 2.93
C ASN A 177 -10.47 3.15 2.70
N TRP A 178 -9.90 3.04 1.52
CA TRP A 178 -9.15 1.85 1.11
C TRP A 178 -7.92 2.20 0.27
N ILE A 179 -6.99 1.22 0.16
CA ILE A 179 -5.76 1.32 -0.62
C ILE A 179 -5.61 0.03 -1.43
N TRP A 180 -5.23 0.16 -2.71
CA TRP A 180 -4.75 -0.93 -3.55
C TRP A 180 -3.26 -0.75 -3.82
N ILE A 181 -2.46 -1.79 -3.55
CA ILE A 181 -1.02 -1.82 -3.80
C ILE A 181 -0.71 -3.01 -4.71
N TYR A 182 -0.09 -2.75 -5.87
CA TYR A 182 0.41 -3.78 -6.75
C TYR A 182 1.84 -4.15 -6.33
N ASP A 183 2.04 -5.42 -6.02
CA ASP A 183 3.34 -6.03 -5.74
C ASP A 183 3.85 -6.72 -7.02
N PRO A 184 4.90 -6.20 -7.68
CA PRO A 184 5.40 -6.76 -8.93
C PRO A 184 6.11 -8.11 -8.75
N CYS A 185 6.55 -8.45 -7.53
CA CYS A 185 7.23 -9.71 -7.26
C CYS A 185 6.27 -10.87 -7.09
N LEU A 186 5.15 -10.64 -6.43
CA LEU A 186 4.05 -11.59 -6.32
C LEU A 186 3.16 -11.58 -7.56
N ASP A 187 3.31 -10.55 -8.40
CA ASP A 187 2.44 -10.27 -9.53
C ASP A 187 0.97 -10.26 -9.09
N GLY A 188 0.68 -9.42 -8.11
CA GLY A 188 -0.63 -9.36 -7.47
C GLY A 188 -0.90 -8.06 -6.73
N LEU A 189 -2.12 -7.92 -6.28
CA LEU A 189 -2.66 -6.71 -5.66
C LEU A 189 -3.08 -7.00 -4.23
N PHE A 190 -2.62 -6.17 -3.30
CA PHE A 190 -3.14 -6.12 -1.94
C PHE A 190 -4.17 -5.01 -1.79
N TYR A 191 -5.29 -5.33 -1.15
CA TYR A 191 -6.36 -4.40 -0.80
C TYR A 191 -6.46 -4.25 0.70
N TYR A 192 -6.37 -3.00 1.17
CA TYR A 192 -6.44 -2.62 2.57
C TYR A 192 -7.68 -1.76 2.78
N ALA A 193 -8.70 -2.26 3.46
CA ALA A 193 -9.94 -1.52 3.64
C ALA A 193 -10.24 -1.17 5.10
N HIS A 194 -11.23 -0.30 5.28
CA HIS A 194 -11.75 0.20 6.56
C HIS A 194 -10.82 1.18 7.27
N ASN A 195 -9.91 1.84 6.55
CA ASN A 195 -8.98 2.80 7.14
C ASN A 195 -9.70 4.06 7.67
N ASN A 196 -9.15 4.67 8.72
CA ASN A 196 -9.57 5.98 9.22
C ASN A 196 -8.93 7.10 8.38
N VAL A 197 -7.60 7.08 8.30
CA VAL A 197 -6.82 8.04 7.54
C VAL A 197 -5.90 7.30 6.58
N VAL A 198 -5.80 7.75 5.32
CA VAL A 198 -4.90 7.21 4.31
C VAL A 198 -3.82 8.24 4.01
N PHE A 199 -2.53 7.85 4.06
CA PHE A 199 -1.38 8.74 3.90
C PHE A 199 -0.69 8.62 2.55
N VAL A 200 -0.99 7.60 1.78
CA VAL A 200 -0.33 7.31 0.50
C VAL A 200 -1.16 7.80 -0.68
N GLU A 201 -0.48 8.08 -1.80
CA GLU A 201 -1.09 8.55 -3.04
C GLU A 201 -0.89 7.53 -4.17
N PRO A 202 -1.82 7.47 -5.14
CA PRO A 202 -1.63 6.69 -6.35
C PRO A 202 -0.32 7.09 -7.06
N GLY A 203 0.43 6.09 -7.54
CA GLY A 203 1.76 6.28 -8.13
C GLY A 203 2.92 6.30 -7.11
N GLN A 204 2.64 6.31 -5.82
CA GLN A 204 3.66 6.26 -4.78
C GLN A 204 4.16 4.81 -4.58
N TRP A 205 5.48 4.63 -4.57
CA TRP A 205 6.10 3.38 -4.12
C TRP A 205 6.14 3.34 -2.59
N VAL A 206 5.80 2.17 -2.02
CA VAL A 206 5.93 1.89 -0.59
C VAL A 206 6.80 0.66 -0.37
N ASN A 207 7.55 0.65 0.74
CA ASN A 207 8.33 -0.52 1.15
C ASN A 207 7.55 -1.32 2.21
N ALA A 208 7.82 -2.61 2.30
CA ALA A 208 7.26 -3.46 3.35
C ALA A 208 7.48 -2.83 4.74
N GLY A 209 6.38 -2.62 5.47
CA GLY A 209 6.39 -1.99 6.79
C GLY A 209 6.40 -0.46 6.83
N ASP A 210 6.26 0.22 5.70
CA ASP A 210 5.97 1.65 5.69
C ASP A 210 4.55 1.90 6.21
N LYS A 211 4.35 2.98 6.98
CA LYS A 211 3.01 3.39 7.40
C LYS A 211 2.23 3.92 6.19
N ILE A 212 1.13 3.25 5.86
CA ILE A 212 0.27 3.62 4.72
C ILE A 212 -1.04 4.27 5.15
N SER A 213 -1.54 3.91 6.34
CA SER A 213 -2.79 4.44 6.86
C SER A 213 -2.87 4.32 8.39
N GLU A 214 -3.98 4.78 8.96
CA GLU A 214 -4.42 4.46 10.31
C GLU A 214 -5.66 3.58 10.25
N MET A 215 -5.70 2.59 11.13
CA MET A 215 -6.83 1.70 11.34
C MET A 215 -8.11 2.48 11.59
N GLY A 216 -9.21 2.00 11.03
CA GLY A 216 -10.49 2.64 11.24
C GLY A 216 -11.68 1.69 11.14
N ARG A 217 -12.81 2.32 10.91
CA ARG A 217 -14.12 1.68 10.82
C ARG A 217 -14.91 2.22 9.64
N SER A 218 -14.25 2.83 8.67
CA SER A 218 -14.91 3.34 7.47
C SER A 218 -15.50 2.19 6.64
N GLY A 219 -16.57 2.46 5.89
CA GLY A 219 -17.26 1.48 5.06
C GLY A 219 -18.63 1.09 5.60
N TYR A 220 -19.57 0.87 4.66
CA TYR A 220 -21.02 0.70 4.92
C TYR A 220 -21.36 -0.31 6.02
N ASN A 221 -20.60 -1.40 6.16
CA ASN A 221 -20.81 -2.39 7.22
C ASN A 221 -19.87 -2.23 8.40
N ALA A 222 -18.63 -1.79 8.16
CA ALA A 222 -17.58 -1.73 9.18
C ALA A 222 -17.85 -0.66 10.24
N PHE A 223 -18.48 0.48 9.88
CA PHE A 223 -18.80 1.54 10.85
C PHE A 223 -19.93 1.16 11.82
N LYS A 224 -20.73 0.12 11.51
CA LYS A 224 -21.85 -0.30 12.35
C LYS A 224 -21.34 -0.92 13.65
N LYS A 225 -22.00 -0.59 14.76
CA LYS A 225 -21.61 -1.03 16.12
C LYS A 225 -21.42 -2.55 16.27
N ARG A 226 -22.10 -3.35 15.45
CA ARG A 226 -21.97 -4.83 15.43
C ARG A 226 -20.62 -5.33 14.89
N SER A 227 -19.89 -4.50 14.13
CA SER A 227 -18.62 -4.89 13.53
C SER A 227 -17.47 -4.42 14.43
N PRO A 228 -16.61 -5.30 14.94
CA PRO A 228 -15.39 -4.90 15.63
C PRO A 228 -14.45 -4.13 14.68
N THR A 229 -13.59 -3.28 15.23
CA THR A 229 -12.56 -2.57 14.47
C THR A 229 -11.55 -3.58 13.91
N HIS A 230 -11.32 -3.54 12.60
CA HIS A 230 -10.43 -4.48 11.89
C HIS A 230 -9.90 -3.88 10.60
N LEU A 231 -8.75 -4.37 10.17
CA LEU A 231 -8.26 -4.24 8.80
C LEU A 231 -8.79 -5.41 7.98
N HIS A 232 -9.45 -5.12 6.86
CA HIS A 232 -9.78 -6.11 5.85
C HIS A 232 -8.65 -6.16 4.83
N LEU A 233 -7.89 -7.27 4.83
CA LEU A 233 -6.75 -7.48 3.93
C LEU A 233 -7.08 -8.59 2.92
N MET A 234 -7.13 -8.22 1.63
CA MET A 234 -7.32 -9.16 0.52
C MET A 234 -6.10 -9.17 -0.40
N PHE A 235 -5.80 -10.30 -0.99
CA PHE A 235 -4.81 -10.46 -2.03
C PHE A 235 -5.43 -11.06 -3.29
N LEU A 236 -5.15 -10.42 -4.44
CA LEU A 236 -5.54 -10.90 -5.76
C LEU A 236 -4.28 -11.12 -6.60
N LYS A 237 -3.94 -12.38 -6.86
CA LYS A 237 -2.87 -12.72 -7.80
C LYS A 237 -3.34 -12.46 -9.22
N LEU A 238 -2.47 -11.95 -10.06
CA LEU A 238 -2.75 -11.84 -11.49
C LEU A 238 -2.34 -13.13 -12.20
N ASN A 239 -3.28 -13.71 -12.95
CA ASN A 239 -2.95 -14.84 -13.81
C ASN A 239 -2.18 -14.39 -15.08
N LYS A 240 -1.88 -15.35 -15.97
CA LYS A 240 -1.15 -15.06 -17.22
C LYS A 240 -1.82 -13.98 -18.09
N ASP A 241 -3.14 -13.86 -18.00
CA ASP A 241 -3.95 -12.91 -18.76
C ASP A 241 -4.15 -11.58 -18.03
N ALA A 242 -3.49 -11.39 -16.88
CA ALA A 242 -3.61 -10.24 -15.97
C ALA A 242 -5.01 -10.10 -15.34
N LEU A 243 -5.77 -11.19 -15.26
CA LEU A 243 -7.04 -11.24 -14.54
C LEU A 243 -6.81 -11.62 -13.07
N PRO A 244 -7.60 -11.09 -12.12
CA PRO A 244 -7.40 -11.29 -10.70
C PRO A 244 -7.95 -12.65 -10.23
N GLU A 245 -7.16 -13.36 -9.44
CA GLU A 245 -7.53 -14.59 -8.76
C GLU A 245 -7.28 -14.44 -7.26
N PRO A 246 -8.26 -14.74 -6.38
CA PRO A 246 -8.08 -14.58 -4.95
C PRO A 246 -7.03 -15.55 -4.41
N GLY A 247 -6.11 -15.03 -3.59
CA GLY A 247 -5.06 -15.78 -2.94
C GLY A 247 -5.19 -15.74 -1.42
N ASP A 248 -5.04 -16.91 -0.76
CA ASP A 248 -5.02 -16.98 0.69
C ASP A 248 -3.67 -16.51 1.23
N THR A 249 -3.71 -15.50 2.10
CA THR A 249 -2.52 -14.89 2.70
C THR A 249 -2.22 -15.41 4.11
N TYR A 250 -2.94 -16.43 4.60
CA TYR A 250 -2.83 -16.89 6.00
C TYR A 250 -1.41 -17.25 6.39
N ASP A 251 -0.74 -18.10 5.61
CA ASP A 251 0.62 -18.54 5.91
C ASP A 251 1.64 -17.39 5.85
N TRP A 252 1.47 -16.47 4.91
CA TRP A 252 2.32 -15.28 4.82
C TRP A 252 2.13 -14.36 6.03
N LEU A 253 0.89 -14.15 6.45
CA LEU A 253 0.58 -13.37 7.65
C LEU A 253 1.17 -14.01 8.90
N MET A 254 1.01 -15.33 9.07
CA MET A 254 1.50 -16.06 10.24
C MET A 254 3.03 -16.05 10.37
N ASN A 255 3.75 -15.97 9.26
CA ASN A 255 5.22 -15.97 9.20
C ASN A 255 5.82 -14.56 8.98
N SER A 256 5.02 -13.51 8.97
CA SER A 256 5.47 -12.14 8.73
C SER A 256 6.22 -11.54 9.93
N ILE A 257 7.08 -10.57 9.64
CA ILE A 257 7.80 -9.81 10.68
C ILE A 257 6.82 -8.87 11.40
N VAL A 258 6.86 -8.89 12.72
CA VAL A 258 6.08 -8.00 13.58
C VAL A 258 6.91 -6.76 13.94
N LYS A 259 6.43 -5.57 13.55
CA LYS A 259 6.99 -4.27 14.01
C LYS A 259 6.29 -3.83 15.31
N GLN A 260 7.11 -3.36 16.28
CA GLN A 260 6.64 -2.81 17.56
C GLN A 260 6.36 -1.32 17.46
#